data_a26eafe936964ac867439e05f93e4d4f
#
_entry.id   a26eafe936964ac867439e05f93e4d4f
#
_cell.length_a   1.000
_cell.length_b   1.000
_cell.length_c   1.000
_cell.angle_alpha   90.00
_cell.angle_beta   90.00
_cell.angle_gamma   90.00
#
_symmetry.space_group_name_H-M   'P 1'
#
loop_
_entity.id
_entity.type
_entity.pdbx_description
1 polymer ?
#
loop_
_entity_poly.entity_id
_entity_poly.type
_entity_poly.pdbx_seq_one_letter_code
_entity_poly.pdbx_strand_id
1 'polypeptide(L)'
;MHDVKEIKDDPEKLDTGLVSRGLEPISEKLLKIDIERRAQIQISETARALLNNLSKEFKQLGHTPDEKKMSEIRNEIKFKKGEMSAAEEKLKALDTKLNDLLLNLPNIPSSDCPQGMTENDNMEIHRWGEVREFKFKPKEHFDIPAAKGLDFEISSKISGSRFVVLRSQMAKLHRAVGQFMLDVHTEENNLEETWVPVLVNSKSMLGTGNLPKFAEDSYQTKDGKWLIPTAEVPLTNIVSNSILLQSELPKRLVAHSQCFRSEAGSAGKDTKGMLRQHQFEKVEMVTICIPENSDTELTRMRRCAEKILEMLNLPYRTVILCTGDMGFSSKKTYDIEVWLPGQNKYREISSCSNCGNFQARRMSARYKESAESKPKLVNTLNGSGLAVGRCLIAILENYQEIDGSLIIPKALIKYMGGYTHISAQGKLVK
;
A
#
# COMPACT_ATOMS: atom_id res chain seq x y z
N MET A 1 -3.16 -11.42 0.84
CA MET A 1 -3.14 -12.61 1.74
C MET A 1 -3.12 -13.86 0.87
N HIS A 2 -2.41 -14.89 1.28
CA HIS A 2 -2.32 -16.16 0.55
C HIS A 2 -3.57 -17.03 0.75
N ASP A 3 -3.82 -17.92 -0.21
CA ASP A 3 -4.90 -18.92 -0.15
C ASP A 3 -4.31 -20.27 0.29
N VAL A 4 -4.88 -20.84 1.35
CA VAL A 4 -4.44 -22.15 1.85
C VAL A 4 -4.60 -23.25 0.80
N LYS A 5 -5.59 -23.14 -0.09
CA LYS A 5 -5.77 -24.08 -1.19
C LYS A 5 -4.61 -23.98 -2.20
N GLU A 6 -4.24 -22.76 -2.60
CA GLU A 6 -3.09 -22.53 -3.48
C GLU A 6 -1.78 -23.02 -2.84
N ILE A 7 -1.62 -22.79 -1.50
CA ILE A 7 -0.46 -23.31 -0.75
C ILE A 7 -0.42 -24.85 -0.75
N LYS A 8 -1.58 -25.50 -0.63
CA LYS A 8 -1.67 -26.95 -0.67
C LYS A 8 -1.33 -27.51 -2.04
N ASP A 9 -1.76 -26.82 -3.10
CA ASP A 9 -1.52 -27.26 -4.48
C ASP A 9 -0.04 -27.07 -4.88
N ASP A 10 0.66 -26.05 -4.34
CA ASP A 10 2.08 -25.75 -4.60
C ASP A 10 2.74 -25.11 -3.37
N PRO A 11 3.16 -25.93 -2.37
CA PRO A 11 3.83 -25.43 -1.16
C PRO A 11 5.20 -24.80 -1.44
N GLU A 12 5.95 -25.35 -2.43
CA GLU A 12 7.31 -24.90 -2.76
C GLU A 12 7.30 -23.46 -3.30
N LYS A 13 6.28 -23.07 -4.03
CA LYS A 13 6.12 -21.70 -4.53
C LYS A 13 6.05 -20.68 -3.39
N LEU A 14 5.31 -20.99 -2.31
CA LEU A 14 5.25 -20.13 -1.14
C LEU A 14 6.62 -20.03 -0.48
N ASP A 15 7.23 -21.19 -0.18
CA ASP A 15 8.47 -21.25 0.58
C ASP A 15 9.63 -20.62 -0.18
N THR A 16 9.80 -20.92 -1.48
CA THR A 16 10.80 -20.29 -2.34
C THR A 16 10.61 -18.77 -2.40
N GLY A 17 9.37 -18.31 -2.55
CA GLY A 17 9.07 -16.88 -2.56
C GLY A 17 9.38 -16.19 -1.23
N LEU A 18 9.14 -16.83 -0.08
CA LEU A 18 9.49 -16.30 1.24
C LEU A 18 11.01 -16.28 1.44
N VAL A 19 11.71 -17.35 1.06
CA VAL A 19 13.17 -17.43 1.14
C VAL A 19 13.83 -16.35 0.29
N SER A 20 13.33 -16.07 -0.90
CA SER A 20 13.84 -14.99 -1.75
C SER A 20 13.69 -13.59 -1.10
N ARG A 21 12.82 -13.46 -0.10
CA ARG A 21 12.62 -12.26 0.71
C ARG A 21 13.33 -12.32 2.08
N GLY A 22 14.22 -13.30 2.30
CA GLY A 22 14.96 -13.49 3.55
C GLY A 22 14.12 -14.01 4.71
N LEU A 23 13.01 -14.71 4.42
CA LEU A 23 12.13 -15.30 5.43
C LEU A 23 12.25 -16.83 5.42
N GLU A 24 11.93 -17.46 6.55
CA GLU A 24 11.94 -18.91 6.68
C GLU A 24 10.74 -19.55 5.96
N PRO A 25 10.90 -20.78 5.44
CA PRO A 25 9.79 -21.60 4.94
C PRO A 25 8.72 -21.80 6.02
N ILE A 26 7.43 -21.80 5.61
CA ILE A 26 6.32 -21.94 6.57
C ILE A 26 5.17 -22.81 6.06
N SER A 27 5.23 -23.28 4.82
CA SER A 27 4.13 -24.02 4.19
C SER A 27 3.71 -25.26 4.99
N GLU A 28 4.65 -26.05 5.48
CA GLU A 28 4.40 -27.24 6.30
C GLU A 28 3.59 -26.90 7.56
N LYS A 29 3.96 -25.83 8.27
CA LYS A 29 3.26 -25.37 9.47
C LYS A 29 1.82 -24.95 9.16
N LEU A 30 1.60 -24.22 8.06
CA LEU A 30 0.27 -23.77 7.64
C LEU A 30 -0.61 -24.97 7.26
N LEU A 31 -0.08 -25.91 6.50
CA LEU A 31 -0.79 -27.11 6.07
C LEU A 31 -1.13 -28.04 7.24
N LYS A 32 -0.25 -28.17 8.24
CA LYS A 32 -0.55 -28.91 9.46
C LYS A 32 -1.75 -28.32 10.20
N ILE A 33 -1.78 -27.00 10.35
CA ILE A 33 -2.93 -26.30 10.99
C ILE A 33 -4.20 -26.52 10.15
N ASP A 34 -4.14 -26.47 8.81
CA ASP A 34 -5.31 -26.69 7.96
C ASP A 34 -5.82 -28.15 8.04
N ILE A 35 -4.95 -29.13 8.16
CA ILE A 35 -5.32 -30.54 8.39
C ILE A 35 -6.08 -30.67 9.72
N GLU A 36 -5.54 -30.11 10.81
CA GLU A 36 -6.19 -30.13 12.12
C GLU A 36 -7.56 -29.42 12.08
N ARG A 37 -7.61 -28.28 11.38
CA ARG A 37 -8.85 -27.51 11.17
C ARG A 37 -9.91 -28.32 10.43
N ARG A 38 -9.55 -28.97 9.34
CA ARG A 38 -10.47 -29.82 8.56
C ARG A 38 -10.99 -31.00 9.39
N ALA A 39 -10.14 -31.60 10.24
CA ALA A 39 -10.58 -32.64 11.15
C ALA A 39 -11.65 -32.15 12.14
N GLN A 40 -11.51 -30.92 12.70
CA GLN A 40 -12.52 -30.35 13.57
C GLN A 40 -13.82 -30.00 12.83
N ILE A 41 -13.76 -29.55 11.59
CA ILE A 41 -14.95 -29.34 10.74
C ILE A 41 -15.69 -30.67 10.56
N GLN A 42 -15.00 -31.74 10.21
CA GLN A 42 -15.58 -33.07 10.00
C GLN A 42 -16.26 -33.60 11.27
N ILE A 43 -15.62 -33.43 12.45
CA ILE A 43 -16.20 -33.82 13.74
C ILE A 43 -17.49 -33.04 14.01
N SER A 44 -17.46 -31.70 13.83
CA SER A 44 -18.63 -30.85 14.07
C SER A 44 -19.79 -31.16 13.11
N GLU A 45 -19.51 -31.37 11.81
CA GLU A 45 -20.52 -31.73 10.81
C GLU A 45 -21.14 -33.10 11.07
N THR A 46 -20.30 -34.10 11.43
CA THR A 46 -20.78 -35.44 11.79
C THR A 46 -21.67 -35.40 13.04
N ALA A 47 -21.23 -34.69 14.08
CA ALA A 47 -22.01 -34.53 15.30
C ALA A 47 -23.35 -33.82 15.02
N ARG A 48 -23.34 -32.77 14.17
CA ARG A 48 -24.56 -32.05 13.77
C ARG A 48 -25.54 -32.92 13.02
N ALA A 49 -25.05 -33.75 12.08
CA ALA A 49 -25.90 -34.70 11.33
C ALA A 49 -26.57 -35.73 12.27
N LEU A 50 -25.79 -36.31 13.21
CA LEU A 50 -26.30 -37.23 14.20
C LEU A 50 -27.33 -36.57 15.14
N LEU A 51 -27.07 -35.36 15.61
CA LEU A 51 -28.02 -34.61 16.46
C LEU A 51 -29.35 -34.37 15.74
N ASN A 52 -29.32 -34.09 14.44
CA ASN A 52 -30.53 -33.93 13.64
C ASN A 52 -31.33 -35.23 13.56
N ASN A 53 -30.66 -36.38 13.37
CA ASN A 53 -31.31 -37.70 13.33
C ASN A 53 -31.90 -38.11 14.69
N LEU A 54 -31.10 -37.98 15.77
CA LEU A 54 -31.56 -38.28 17.14
C LEU A 54 -32.75 -37.40 17.56
N SER A 55 -32.75 -36.14 17.13
CA SER A 55 -33.86 -35.23 17.41
C SER A 55 -35.15 -35.64 16.68
N LYS A 56 -35.05 -36.20 15.46
CA LYS A 56 -36.21 -36.76 14.75
C LYS A 56 -36.73 -38.03 15.42
N GLU A 57 -35.81 -38.93 15.79
CA GLU A 57 -36.15 -40.19 16.49
C GLU A 57 -36.83 -39.92 17.84
N PHE A 58 -36.29 -38.96 18.62
CA PHE A 58 -36.87 -38.53 19.88
C PHE A 58 -38.31 -38.00 19.71
N LYS A 59 -38.57 -37.23 18.67
CA LYS A 59 -39.93 -36.73 18.38
C LYS A 59 -40.91 -37.87 18.01
N GLN A 60 -40.44 -38.87 17.27
CA GLN A 60 -41.26 -40.03 16.88
C GLN A 60 -41.63 -40.89 18.09
N LEU A 61 -40.71 -41.11 19.03
CA LEU A 61 -40.94 -41.85 20.26
C LEU A 61 -41.91 -41.13 21.21
N GLY A 62 -42.10 -39.82 21.09
CA GLY A 62 -43.09 -39.05 21.85
C GLY A 62 -44.54 -39.48 21.58
N HIS A 63 -44.80 -40.23 20.48
CA HIS A 63 -46.13 -40.79 20.16
C HIS A 63 -46.34 -42.22 20.74
N THR A 64 -45.26 -42.93 21.10
CA THR A 64 -45.28 -44.27 21.77
C THR A 64 -44.16 -44.28 22.82
N PRO A 65 -44.43 -43.87 24.07
CA PRO A 65 -43.37 -43.61 25.06
C PRO A 65 -42.67 -44.90 25.50
N ASP A 66 -41.38 -45.01 25.16
CA ASP A 66 -40.40 -45.92 25.73
C ASP A 66 -39.42 -45.09 26.56
N GLU A 67 -39.64 -44.99 27.86
CA GLU A 67 -38.85 -44.14 28.78
C GLU A 67 -37.35 -44.48 28.77
N LYS A 68 -37.00 -45.77 28.64
CA LYS A 68 -35.62 -46.23 28.61
C LYS A 68 -34.90 -45.72 27.34
N LYS A 69 -35.54 -45.89 26.19
CA LYS A 69 -35.02 -45.46 24.91
C LYS A 69 -34.95 -43.93 24.80
N MET A 70 -35.94 -43.22 25.35
CA MET A 70 -35.92 -41.76 25.43
C MET A 70 -34.80 -41.24 26.32
N SER A 71 -34.45 -41.91 27.42
CA SER A 71 -33.33 -41.55 28.29
C SER A 71 -31.98 -41.79 27.59
N GLU A 72 -31.84 -42.92 26.88
CA GLU A 72 -30.64 -43.21 26.09
C GLU A 72 -30.39 -42.14 25.00
N ILE A 73 -31.43 -41.79 24.24
CA ILE A 73 -31.32 -40.73 23.20
C ILE A 73 -31.00 -39.37 23.82
N ARG A 74 -31.58 -39.02 24.97
CA ARG A 74 -31.23 -37.75 25.66
C ARG A 74 -29.77 -37.71 26.06
N ASN A 75 -29.23 -38.81 26.59
CA ASN A 75 -27.83 -38.88 26.97
C ASN A 75 -26.89 -38.77 25.74
N GLU A 76 -27.27 -39.43 24.64
CA GLU A 76 -26.50 -39.34 23.38
C GLU A 76 -26.56 -37.95 22.78
N ILE A 77 -27.72 -37.28 22.78
CA ILE A 77 -27.85 -35.87 22.35
C ILE A 77 -26.95 -34.98 23.20
N LYS A 78 -26.94 -35.17 24.53
CA LYS A 78 -26.10 -34.38 25.44
C LYS A 78 -24.60 -34.59 25.12
N PHE A 79 -24.18 -35.84 24.91
CA PHE A 79 -22.81 -36.19 24.57
C PHE A 79 -22.38 -35.56 23.21
N LYS A 80 -23.21 -35.72 22.16
CA LYS A 80 -22.93 -35.19 20.84
C LYS A 80 -22.95 -33.66 20.80
N LYS A 81 -23.77 -32.97 21.57
CA LYS A 81 -23.72 -31.52 21.76
C LYS A 81 -22.39 -31.08 22.37
N GLY A 82 -21.90 -31.82 23.37
CA GLY A 82 -20.61 -31.57 24.00
C GLY A 82 -19.45 -31.72 23.00
N GLU A 83 -19.47 -32.81 22.21
CA GLU A 83 -18.47 -33.09 21.16
C GLU A 83 -18.47 -31.99 20.09
N MET A 84 -19.65 -31.58 19.62
CA MET A 84 -19.80 -30.51 18.64
C MET A 84 -19.25 -29.17 19.16
N SER A 85 -19.62 -28.79 20.39
CA SER A 85 -19.16 -27.53 21.01
C SER A 85 -17.64 -27.50 21.19
N ALA A 86 -17.06 -28.62 21.65
CA ALA A 86 -15.60 -28.71 21.79
C ALA A 86 -14.86 -28.63 20.45
N ALA A 87 -15.42 -29.25 19.40
CA ALA A 87 -14.85 -29.16 18.06
C ALA A 87 -14.96 -27.74 17.47
N GLU A 88 -16.10 -27.05 17.68
CA GLU A 88 -16.30 -25.66 17.24
C GLU A 88 -15.36 -24.68 17.96
N GLU A 89 -15.10 -24.86 19.25
CA GLU A 89 -14.13 -24.05 20.01
C GLU A 89 -12.69 -24.24 19.49
N LYS A 90 -12.27 -25.51 19.29
CA LYS A 90 -10.96 -25.81 18.68
C LYS A 90 -10.85 -25.25 17.26
N LEU A 91 -11.90 -25.37 16.46
CA LEU A 91 -11.95 -24.82 15.10
C LEU A 91 -11.73 -23.30 15.13
N LYS A 92 -12.41 -22.58 16.00
CA LYS A 92 -12.26 -21.13 16.15
C LYS A 92 -10.83 -20.75 16.53
N ALA A 93 -10.19 -21.49 17.42
CA ALA A 93 -8.79 -21.26 17.80
C ALA A 93 -7.82 -21.51 16.63
N LEU A 94 -8.04 -22.58 15.85
CA LEU A 94 -7.24 -22.90 14.68
C LEU A 94 -7.44 -21.89 13.54
N ASP A 95 -8.67 -21.43 13.30
CA ASP A 95 -8.99 -20.38 12.33
C ASP A 95 -8.27 -19.07 12.67
N THR A 96 -8.31 -18.65 13.94
CA THR A 96 -7.61 -17.47 14.43
C THR A 96 -6.10 -17.61 14.20
N LYS A 97 -5.50 -18.72 14.63
CA LYS A 97 -4.07 -18.99 14.48
C LYS A 97 -3.61 -19.00 13.02
N LEU A 98 -4.39 -19.65 12.14
CA LEU A 98 -4.10 -19.71 10.70
C LEU A 98 -4.19 -18.33 10.07
N ASN A 99 -5.25 -17.58 10.39
CA ASN A 99 -5.46 -16.24 9.86
C ASN A 99 -4.36 -15.27 10.31
N ASP A 100 -3.96 -15.30 11.58
CA ASP A 100 -2.88 -14.47 12.11
C ASP A 100 -1.54 -14.76 11.39
N LEU A 101 -1.22 -16.03 11.14
CA LEU A 101 -0.02 -16.38 10.37
C LEU A 101 -0.11 -15.83 8.93
N LEU A 102 -1.23 -16.07 8.23
CA LEU A 102 -1.42 -15.63 6.85
C LEU A 102 -1.41 -14.09 6.70
N LEU A 103 -1.93 -13.37 7.69
CA LEU A 103 -1.93 -11.89 7.70
C LEU A 103 -0.54 -11.30 7.85
N ASN A 104 0.40 -12.03 8.45
CA ASN A 104 1.79 -11.58 8.65
C ASN A 104 2.77 -12.03 7.55
N LEU A 105 2.32 -12.81 6.57
CA LEU A 105 3.15 -13.20 5.44
C LEU A 105 3.10 -12.15 4.33
N PRO A 106 4.26 -11.72 3.78
CA PRO A 106 4.29 -10.83 2.64
C PRO A 106 3.84 -11.54 1.36
N ASN A 107 3.58 -10.76 0.32
CA ASN A 107 3.27 -11.29 -1.01
C ASN A 107 4.50 -11.97 -1.63
N ILE A 108 4.25 -12.89 -2.57
CA ILE A 108 5.31 -13.62 -3.30
C ILE A 108 5.78 -12.78 -4.49
N PRO A 109 7.11 -12.60 -4.66
CA PRO A 109 7.67 -11.90 -5.80
C PRO A 109 7.33 -12.58 -7.13
N SER A 110 7.24 -11.78 -8.18
CA SER A 110 7.18 -12.29 -9.56
C SER A 110 8.52 -12.88 -9.95
N SER A 111 8.53 -13.91 -10.81
CA SER A 111 9.74 -14.63 -11.22
C SER A 111 10.73 -13.78 -12.00
N ASP A 112 10.30 -12.63 -12.54
CA ASP A 112 11.11 -11.68 -13.28
C ASP A 112 11.69 -10.54 -12.41
N CYS A 113 11.51 -10.60 -11.08
CA CYS A 113 12.15 -9.69 -10.14
C CYS A 113 13.62 -10.10 -9.90
N PRO A 114 14.55 -9.14 -9.81
CA PRO A 114 15.94 -9.42 -9.44
C PRO A 114 16.01 -10.10 -8.07
N GLN A 115 16.89 -11.08 -7.95
CA GLN A 115 17.18 -11.69 -6.64
C GLN A 115 18.14 -10.79 -5.87
N GLY A 116 17.86 -10.54 -4.60
CA GLY A 116 18.69 -9.69 -3.75
C GLY A 116 18.00 -9.36 -2.44
N MET A 117 18.73 -8.70 -1.52
CA MET A 117 18.28 -8.45 -0.15
C MET A 117 18.16 -6.97 0.18
N THR A 118 18.83 -6.10 -0.58
CA THR A 118 18.98 -4.68 -0.24
C THR A 118 18.81 -3.79 -1.47
N GLU A 119 18.70 -2.49 -1.26
CA GLU A 119 18.62 -1.48 -2.33
C GLU A 119 19.79 -1.55 -3.34
N ASN A 120 20.94 -2.10 -2.95
CA ASN A 120 22.09 -2.24 -3.83
C ASN A 120 21.92 -3.35 -4.89
N ASP A 121 20.96 -4.25 -4.68
CA ASP A 121 20.64 -5.35 -5.58
C ASP A 121 19.52 -4.99 -6.56
N ASN A 122 18.97 -3.77 -6.46
CA ASN A 122 17.97 -3.24 -7.38
C ASN A 122 18.60 -2.99 -8.75
N MET A 123 17.85 -3.29 -9.82
CA MET A 123 18.36 -3.15 -11.18
C MET A 123 17.81 -1.91 -11.86
N GLU A 124 18.70 -1.03 -12.34
CA GLU A 124 18.30 0.12 -13.16
C GLU A 124 17.81 -0.36 -14.53
N ILE A 125 16.61 0.08 -14.92
CA ILE A 125 15.95 -0.29 -16.18
C ILE A 125 15.73 0.89 -17.11
N HIS A 126 15.80 2.10 -16.59
CA HIS A 126 15.59 3.33 -17.36
C HIS A 126 16.26 4.53 -16.70
N ARG A 127 16.73 5.46 -17.51
CA ARG A 127 17.27 6.76 -17.08
C ARG A 127 16.84 7.83 -18.06
N TRP A 128 16.50 9.01 -17.53
CA TRP A 128 16.10 10.17 -18.33
C TRP A 128 16.67 11.47 -17.80
N GLY A 129 16.94 12.39 -18.71
CA GLY A 129 17.43 13.73 -18.43
C GLY A 129 18.95 13.77 -18.16
N GLU A 130 19.53 14.95 -18.40
CA GLU A 130 20.94 15.22 -18.14
C GLU A 130 21.08 15.90 -16.77
N VAL A 131 22.01 15.41 -15.96
CA VAL A 131 22.35 16.04 -14.68
C VAL A 131 23.03 17.37 -14.97
N ARG A 132 22.44 18.46 -14.46
CA ARG A 132 22.99 19.81 -14.63
C ARG A 132 24.36 19.92 -13.98
N GLU A 133 25.35 20.38 -14.74
CA GLU A 133 26.66 20.80 -14.22
C GLU A 133 26.57 22.22 -13.65
N PHE A 134 26.84 22.34 -12.35
CA PHE A 134 26.85 23.61 -11.65
C PHE A 134 28.25 24.21 -11.63
N LYS A 135 28.35 25.52 -11.94
CA LYS A 135 29.61 26.28 -11.80
C LYS A 135 29.90 26.68 -10.33
N PHE A 136 29.13 26.16 -9.41
CA PHE A 136 29.24 26.39 -7.99
C PHE A 136 28.85 25.11 -7.25
N LYS A 137 29.17 25.00 -5.96
CA LYS A 137 28.74 23.85 -5.13
C LYS A 137 27.24 23.94 -4.87
N PRO A 138 26.41 23.04 -5.41
CA PRO A 138 24.98 23.07 -5.14
C PRO A 138 24.69 22.83 -3.66
N LYS A 139 23.69 23.54 -3.15
CA LYS A 139 23.23 23.43 -1.76
C LYS A 139 22.09 22.46 -1.65
N GLU A 140 21.96 21.87 -0.47
CA GLU A 140 20.75 21.13 -0.12
C GLU A 140 19.57 22.12 0.07
N HIS A 141 18.35 21.65 -0.16
CA HIS A 141 17.13 22.47 -0.21
C HIS A 141 16.94 23.41 0.99
N PHE A 142 17.35 23.01 2.19
CA PHE A 142 17.22 23.81 3.42
C PHE A 142 18.29 24.91 3.56
N ASP A 143 19.36 24.87 2.77
CA ASP A 143 20.44 25.87 2.77
C ASP A 143 20.32 26.87 1.60
N ILE A 144 19.35 26.70 0.70
CA ILE A 144 19.13 27.58 -0.46
C ILE A 144 18.49 28.89 0.01
N PRO A 145 19.08 30.08 -0.27
CA PRO A 145 18.55 31.36 0.19
C PRO A 145 17.10 31.63 -0.25
N ALA A 146 16.74 31.29 -1.49
CA ALA A 146 15.37 31.42 -2.01
C ALA A 146 14.34 30.56 -1.25
N ALA A 147 14.77 29.52 -0.54
CA ALA A 147 13.93 28.58 0.18
C ALA A 147 13.55 29.06 1.62
N LYS A 148 13.73 30.35 1.94
CA LYS A 148 13.41 30.96 3.25
C LYS A 148 12.01 30.72 3.78
N GLY A 149 11.10 30.12 3.06
CA GLY A 149 9.77 29.74 3.53
C GLY A 149 9.71 28.33 4.14
N LEU A 150 10.81 27.58 4.16
CA LEU A 150 10.93 26.29 4.86
C LEU A 150 11.29 26.57 6.33
N ASP A 151 10.31 26.53 7.23
CA ASP A 151 10.50 26.91 8.64
C ASP A 151 10.49 25.68 9.54
N PHE A 152 11.68 25.13 9.76
CA PHE A 152 11.88 23.95 10.61
C PHE A 152 11.91 24.31 12.11
N GLU A 153 12.30 25.54 12.47
CA GLU A 153 12.35 25.99 13.86
C GLU A 153 10.94 26.12 14.45
N ILE A 154 10.05 26.80 13.74
CA ILE A 154 8.66 26.93 14.17
C ILE A 154 7.97 25.57 14.20
N SER A 155 8.16 24.71 13.18
CA SER A 155 7.57 23.38 13.19
C SER A 155 8.04 22.52 14.36
N SER A 156 9.30 22.64 14.73
CA SER A 156 9.85 21.92 15.88
C SER A 156 9.21 22.37 17.21
N LYS A 157 8.89 23.65 17.35
CA LYS A 157 8.15 24.18 18.52
C LYS A 157 6.69 23.69 18.58
N ILE A 158 6.06 23.50 17.40
CA ILE A 158 4.65 23.09 17.30
C ILE A 158 4.48 21.58 17.46
N SER A 159 5.34 20.79 16.77
CA SER A 159 5.11 19.35 16.60
C SER A 159 6.35 18.47 16.82
N GLY A 160 7.52 19.06 17.07
CA GLY A 160 8.78 18.33 17.20
C GLY A 160 9.54 18.19 15.87
N SER A 161 10.44 17.24 15.83
CA SER A 161 11.28 16.95 14.65
C SER A 161 10.45 16.33 13.50
N ARG A 162 11.02 16.36 12.26
CA ARG A 162 10.41 15.77 11.07
C ARG A 162 9.05 16.36 10.68
N PHE A 163 8.85 17.64 10.99
CA PHE A 163 7.78 18.49 10.48
C PHE A 163 8.37 19.73 9.84
N VAL A 164 7.61 20.38 8.97
CA VAL A 164 7.98 21.66 8.37
C VAL A 164 6.75 22.58 8.32
N VAL A 165 6.96 23.86 8.60
CA VAL A 165 5.98 24.91 8.29
C VAL A 165 6.40 25.55 6.97
N LEU A 166 5.55 25.47 5.96
CA LEU A 166 5.76 26.13 4.67
C LEU A 166 5.12 27.51 4.70
N ARG A 167 5.86 28.56 4.31
CA ARG A 167 5.40 29.95 4.33
C ARG A 167 5.56 30.62 2.98
N SER A 168 4.68 31.57 2.71
CA SER A 168 4.74 32.49 1.56
C SER A 168 4.99 31.77 0.23
N GLN A 169 6.09 32.06 -0.48
CA GLN A 169 6.43 31.50 -1.78
C GLN A 169 6.64 29.98 -1.74
N MET A 170 7.16 29.41 -0.63
CA MET A 170 7.34 27.96 -0.50
C MET A 170 6.00 27.25 -0.36
N ALA A 171 5.05 27.78 0.42
CA ALA A 171 3.70 27.25 0.51
C ALA A 171 2.97 27.33 -0.85
N LYS A 172 3.18 28.43 -1.59
CA LYS A 172 2.61 28.59 -2.93
C LYS A 172 3.21 27.59 -3.92
N LEU A 173 4.54 27.41 -3.90
CA LEU A 173 5.22 26.47 -4.78
C LEU A 173 4.83 25.03 -4.46
N HIS A 174 4.76 24.63 -3.18
CA HIS A 174 4.30 23.32 -2.75
C HIS A 174 2.89 22.99 -3.27
N ARG A 175 1.96 23.93 -3.07
CA ARG A 175 0.59 23.79 -3.61
C ARG A 175 0.57 23.73 -5.14
N ALA A 176 1.39 24.53 -5.81
CA ALA A 176 1.51 24.52 -7.26
C ALA A 176 2.00 23.17 -7.80
N VAL A 177 2.96 22.53 -7.11
CA VAL A 177 3.48 21.21 -7.46
C VAL A 177 2.38 20.14 -7.32
N GLY A 178 1.67 20.11 -6.19
CA GLY A 178 0.58 19.16 -5.96
C GLY A 178 -0.56 19.30 -6.97
N GLN A 179 -0.99 20.55 -7.25
CA GLN A 179 -2.04 20.82 -8.23
C GLN A 179 -1.60 20.42 -9.65
N PHE A 180 -0.38 20.77 -10.05
CA PHE A 180 0.17 20.38 -11.34
C PHE A 180 0.18 18.85 -11.54
N MET A 181 0.62 18.09 -10.54
CA MET A 181 0.62 16.63 -10.60
C MET A 181 -0.80 16.08 -10.79
N LEU A 182 -1.74 16.60 -10.00
CA LEU A 182 -3.13 16.15 -10.05
C LEU A 182 -3.76 16.43 -11.42
N ASP A 183 -3.57 17.65 -11.96
CA ASP A 183 -4.09 18.04 -13.28
C ASP A 183 -3.51 17.14 -14.39
N VAL A 184 -2.19 16.86 -14.38
CA VAL A 184 -1.58 15.97 -15.38
C VAL A 184 -2.15 14.55 -15.30
N HIS A 185 -2.37 14.04 -14.09
CA HIS A 185 -2.93 12.69 -13.95
C HIS A 185 -4.39 12.60 -14.38
N THR A 186 -5.18 13.63 -14.16
CA THR A 186 -6.60 13.66 -14.53
C THR A 186 -6.79 13.99 -16.02
N GLU A 187 -6.14 15.04 -16.52
CA GLU A 187 -6.36 15.57 -17.87
C GLU A 187 -5.59 14.79 -18.94
N GLU A 188 -4.34 14.39 -18.65
CA GLU A 188 -3.47 13.76 -19.66
C GLU A 188 -3.31 12.24 -19.49
N ASN A 189 -3.43 11.74 -18.27
CA ASN A 189 -3.26 10.32 -17.97
C ASN A 189 -4.59 9.58 -17.75
N ASN A 190 -5.76 10.26 -17.86
CA ASN A 190 -7.09 9.69 -17.74
C ASN A 190 -7.31 8.88 -16.43
N LEU A 191 -6.88 9.43 -15.30
CA LEU A 191 -7.24 8.90 -13.99
C LEU A 191 -8.44 9.69 -13.43
N GLU A 192 -9.32 9.00 -12.74
CA GLU A 192 -10.47 9.60 -12.05
C GLU A 192 -9.98 10.27 -10.75
N GLU A 193 -10.13 11.60 -10.65
CA GLU A 193 -9.87 12.31 -9.42
C GLU A 193 -10.84 11.88 -8.34
N THR A 194 -10.30 11.49 -7.20
CA THR A 194 -11.08 10.96 -6.09
C THR A 194 -10.63 11.61 -4.78
N TRP A 195 -11.50 12.39 -4.16
CA TRP A 195 -11.25 12.89 -2.81
C TRP A 195 -11.58 11.81 -1.78
N VAL A 196 -10.65 11.55 -0.85
CA VAL A 196 -10.77 10.44 0.10
C VAL A 196 -10.60 10.90 1.55
N PRO A 197 -11.24 10.24 2.53
CA PRO A 197 -11.01 10.52 3.94
C PRO A 197 -9.59 10.11 4.36
N VAL A 198 -8.96 10.94 5.20
CA VAL A 198 -7.63 10.64 5.78
C VAL A 198 -7.72 9.83 7.08
N LEU A 199 -8.92 9.67 7.64
CA LEU A 199 -9.21 8.81 8.79
C LEU A 199 -9.99 7.57 8.32
N VAL A 200 -9.42 6.39 8.54
CA VAL A 200 -9.99 5.11 8.10
C VAL A 200 -10.16 4.13 9.25
N ASN A 201 -10.98 3.12 9.07
CA ASN A 201 -11.14 2.03 10.03
C ASN A 201 -10.04 0.96 9.89
N SER A 202 -9.91 0.08 10.89
CA SER A 202 -8.93 -1.00 10.87
C SER A 202 -9.12 -1.98 9.71
N LYS A 203 -10.35 -2.18 9.23
CA LYS A 203 -10.62 -3.08 8.09
C LYS A 203 -9.98 -2.56 6.81
N SER A 204 -10.02 -1.24 6.59
CA SER A 204 -9.35 -0.63 5.43
C SER A 204 -7.83 -0.78 5.49
N MET A 205 -7.23 -0.59 6.66
CA MET A 205 -5.79 -0.83 6.88
C MET A 205 -5.39 -2.30 6.69
N LEU A 206 -6.25 -3.24 7.12
CA LEU A 206 -6.07 -4.68 6.87
C LEU A 206 -6.17 -5.01 5.38
N GLY A 207 -7.11 -4.38 4.67
CA GLY A 207 -7.38 -4.61 3.26
C GLY A 207 -6.15 -4.38 2.38
N THR A 208 -5.39 -3.32 2.63
CA THR A 208 -4.17 -2.98 1.90
C THR A 208 -2.89 -3.61 2.47
N GLY A 209 -2.97 -4.29 3.63
CA GLY A 209 -1.83 -4.96 4.26
C GLY A 209 -0.99 -4.07 5.18
N ASN A 210 -1.48 -2.88 5.53
CA ASN A 210 -0.82 -2.02 6.52
C ASN A 210 -0.93 -2.60 7.93
N LEU A 211 -2.05 -3.26 8.26
CA LEU A 211 -2.20 -4.01 9.49
C LEU A 211 -2.12 -5.53 9.20
N PRO A 212 -1.67 -6.33 10.21
CA PRO A 212 -1.19 -5.93 11.54
C PRO A 212 0.25 -5.40 11.56
N LYS A 213 1.07 -5.69 10.52
CA LYS A 213 2.52 -5.55 10.52
C LYS A 213 3.03 -4.14 10.80
N PHE A 214 2.39 -3.11 10.25
CA PHE A 214 2.84 -1.71 10.35
C PHE A 214 2.00 -0.88 11.33
N ALA A 215 1.44 -1.51 12.37
CA ALA A 215 0.68 -0.80 13.39
C ALA A 215 1.53 0.28 14.09
N GLU A 216 2.80 -0.01 14.40
CA GLU A 216 3.73 0.91 15.07
C GLU A 216 4.14 2.09 14.18
N ASP A 217 4.12 1.91 12.86
CA ASP A 217 4.40 2.96 11.87
C ASP A 217 3.19 3.86 11.59
N SER A 218 2.04 3.59 12.20
CA SER A 218 0.79 4.27 11.93
C SER A 218 0.27 5.03 13.14
N TYR A 219 -0.32 6.22 12.91
CA TYR A 219 -1.01 6.97 13.96
C TYR A 219 -2.45 6.47 14.13
N GLN A 220 -2.85 6.26 15.38
CA GLN A 220 -4.21 5.85 15.74
C GLN A 220 -4.87 6.89 16.64
N THR A 221 -6.16 7.15 16.39
CA THR A 221 -6.99 8.02 17.23
C THR A 221 -7.53 7.25 18.44
N LYS A 222 -7.96 7.98 19.47
CA LYS A 222 -8.53 7.37 20.70
C LYS A 222 -9.80 6.57 20.45
N ASP A 223 -10.54 6.89 19.39
CA ASP A 223 -11.76 6.16 18.96
C ASP A 223 -11.46 5.02 17.97
N GLY A 224 -10.19 4.65 17.79
CA GLY A 224 -9.77 3.48 17.05
C GLY A 224 -9.68 3.63 15.54
N LYS A 225 -9.76 4.87 15.01
CA LYS A 225 -9.47 5.13 13.60
C LYS A 225 -7.98 5.33 13.37
N TRP A 226 -7.55 5.22 12.13
CA TRP A 226 -6.16 5.35 11.71
C TRP A 226 -6.00 6.53 10.76
N LEU A 227 -4.96 7.33 10.95
CA LEU A 227 -4.53 8.30 9.94
C LEU A 227 -3.82 7.53 8.82
N ILE A 228 -4.20 7.81 7.57
CA ILE A 228 -3.67 7.08 6.41
C ILE A 228 -2.17 7.35 6.20
N PRO A 229 -1.34 6.32 5.99
CA PRO A 229 0.06 6.50 5.59
C PRO A 229 0.20 6.82 4.09
N THR A 230 -0.88 6.64 3.32
CA THR A 230 -1.00 6.84 1.87
C THR A 230 -2.48 6.79 1.47
N ALA A 231 -2.86 7.52 0.44
CA ALA A 231 -4.21 7.43 -0.13
C ALA A 231 -4.51 6.07 -0.80
N GLU A 232 -3.49 5.23 -1.01
CA GLU A 232 -3.70 3.83 -1.41
C GLU A 232 -4.76 3.15 -0.54
N VAL A 233 -4.71 3.38 0.78
CA VAL A 233 -5.62 2.72 1.73
C VAL A 233 -7.10 3.00 1.41
N PRO A 234 -7.59 4.24 1.39
CA PRO A 234 -8.98 4.51 1.06
C PRO A 234 -9.30 4.24 -0.41
N LEU A 235 -8.42 4.58 -1.37
CA LEU A 235 -8.67 4.37 -2.79
C LEU A 235 -8.87 2.89 -3.15
N THR A 236 -8.00 2.02 -2.66
CA THR A 236 -8.09 0.58 -2.93
C THR A 236 -9.34 -0.03 -2.27
N ASN A 237 -9.72 0.46 -1.08
CA ASN A 237 -10.89 -0.04 -0.37
C ASN A 237 -12.25 0.44 -0.93
N ILE A 238 -12.29 1.32 -1.93
CA ILE A 238 -13.54 1.66 -2.65
C ILE A 238 -14.25 0.41 -3.18
N VAL A 239 -13.49 -0.61 -3.58
CA VAL A 239 -14.03 -1.88 -4.09
C VAL A 239 -14.08 -3.00 -3.04
N SER A 240 -13.91 -2.68 -1.75
CA SER A 240 -13.96 -3.65 -0.66
C SER A 240 -15.35 -4.30 -0.57
N ASN A 241 -15.39 -5.64 -0.40
CA ASN A 241 -16.60 -6.45 -0.34
C ASN A 241 -17.54 -6.31 -1.55
N SER A 242 -16.99 -5.94 -2.72
CA SER A 242 -17.77 -5.77 -3.94
C SER A 242 -17.48 -6.84 -4.99
N ILE A 243 -18.43 -7.01 -5.93
CA ILE A 243 -18.28 -7.79 -7.14
C ILE A 243 -18.57 -6.86 -8.31
N LEU A 244 -17.52 -6.49 -9.04
CA LEU A 244 -17.59 -5.61 -10.20
C LEU A 244 -17.93 -6.40 -11.45
N LEU A 245 -18.46 -5.75 -12.47
CA LEU A 245 -18.48 -6.31 -13.83
C LEU A 245 -17.11 -6.05 -14.48
N GLN A 246 -16.65 -6.96 -15.32
CA GLN A 246 -15.40 -6.80 -16.08
C GLN A 246 -15.39 -5.53 -16.93
N SER A 247 -16.55 -5.10 -17.43
CA SER A 247 -16.72 -3.86 -18.20
C SER A 247 -16.45 -2.58 -17.39
N GLU A 248 -16.45 -2.66 -16.04
CA GLU A 248 -16.12 -1.55 -15.16
C GLU A 248 -14.60 -1.42 -14.89
N LEU A 249 -13.81 -2.37 -15.41
CA LEU A 249 -12.36 -2.45 -15.22
C LEU A 249 -11.61 -2.11 -16.53
N PRO A 250 -10.43 -1.49 -16.45
CA PRO A 250 -9.75 -1.08 -15.21
C PRO A 250 -10.34 0.20 -14.60
N LYS A 251 -10.44 0.25 -13.26
CA LYS A 251 -10.66 1.51 -12.54
C LYS A 251 -9.30 2.14 -12.24
N ARG A 252 -9.10 3.37 -12.67
CA ARG A 252 -7.85 4.14 -12.48
C ARG A 252 -8.17 5.39 -11.71
N LEU A 253 -7.75 5.43 -10.45
CA LEU A 253 -8.09 6.47 -9.48
C LEU A 253 -6.84 7.27 -9.11
N VAL A 254 -7.01 8.55 -8.80
CA VAL A 254 -5.95 9.40 -8.27
C VAL A 254 -6.48 10.28 -7.15
N ALA A 255 -5.68 10.44 -6.08
CA ALA A 255 -6.01 11.35 -4.98
C ALA A 255 -4.78 12.15 -4.55
N HIS A 256 -4.96 13.45 -4.32
CA HIS A 256 -4.00 14.28 -3.60
C HIS A 256 -4.42 14.34 -2.13
N SER A 257 -3.58 13.84 -1.23
CA SER A 257 -3.93 13.79 0.20
C SER A 257 -2.74 14.03 1.12
N GLN A 258 -3.07 14.40 2.36
CA GLN A 258 -2.15 14.30 3.49
C GLN A 258 -1.89 12.82 3.79
N CYS A 259 -0.65 12.50 4.15
CA CYS A 259 -0.20 11.18 4.56
C CYS A 259 0.55 11.29 5.90
N PHE A 260 0.43 10.27 6.75
CA PHE A 260 0.96 10.28 8.10
C PHE A 260 1.74 9.00 8.39
N ARG A 261 3.02 9.13 8.81
CA ARG A 261 3.89 8.00 9.16
C ARG A 261 4.64 8.31 10.45
N SER A 262 4.60 7.39 11.42
CA SER A 262 5.35 7.57 12.67
C SER A 262 6.86 7.33 12.49
N GLU A 263 7.28 6.72 11.38
CA GLU A 263 8.69 6.49 11.04
C GLU A 263 9.46 5.76 12.15
N ALA A 264 8.82 4.80 12.82
CA ALA A 264 9.34 4.11 14.00
C ALA A 264 10.71 3.43 13.76
N GLY A 265 10.94 2.90 12.55
CA GLY A 265 12.17 2.22 12.16
C GLY A 265 13.29 3.12 11.59
N SER A 266 13.10 4.46 11.53
CA SER A 266 13.99 5.36 10.78
C SER A 266 14.84 6.29 11.64
N ALA A 267 15.16 5.89 12.88
CA ALA A 267 15.96 6.67 13.80
C ALA A 267 17.33 7.04 13.17
N GLY A 268 17.69 8.34 13.20
CA GLY A 268 18.97 8.83 12.69
C GLY A 268 19.09 9.00 11.17
N LYS A 269 18.11 8.54 10.35
CA LYS A 269 18.14 8.70 8.90
C LYS A 269 17.43 9.99 8.48
N ASP A 270 18.02 10.76 7.54
CA ASP A 270 17.44 11.96 6.94
C ASP A 270 16.80 12.92 7.97
N THR A 271 17.55 13.27 9.02
CA THR A 271 17.05 14.08 10.15
C THR A 271 16.95 15.58 9.83
N LYS A 272 17.63 16.04 8.77
CA LYS A 272 17.58 17.44 8.29
C LYS A 272 16.69 17.56 7.06
N GLY A 273 16.07 18.74 6.91
CA GLY A 273 15.24 19.07 5.77
C GLY A 273 13.89 18.31 5.75
N MET A 274 13.30 18.16 4.55
CA MET A 274 11.94 17.60 4.40
C MET A 274 11.91 16.27 3.63
N LEU A 275 13.03 15.55 3.53
CA LEU A 275 13.08 14.29 2.79
C LEU A 275 12.26 13.19 3.47
N ARG A 276 12.22 13.20 4.81
CA ARG A 276 11.50 12.23 5.64
C ARG A 276 10.72 12.95 6.73
N GLN A 277 9.39 12.91 6.64
CA GLN A 277 8.49 13.64 7.52
C GLN A 277 7.37 12.75 8.07
N HIS A 278 6.88 13.08 9.27
CA HIS A 278 5.71 12.44 9.89
C HIS A 278 4.40 12.78 9.20
N GLN A 279 4.32 13.98 8.60
CA GLN A 279 3.21 14.47 7.82
C GLN A 279 3.71 15.02 6.49
N PHE A 280 3.16 14.56 5.38
CA PHE A 280 3.53 14.99 4.03
C PHE A 280 2.34 14.87 3.08
N GLU A 281 2.45 15.47 1.91
CA GLU A 281 1.45 15.35 0.84
C GLU A 281 1.95 14.45 -0.28
N LYS A 282 1.02 13.68 -0.83
CA LYS A 282 1.27 12.78 -1.95
C LYS A 282 0.09 12.74 -2.91
N VAL A 283 0.39 12.78 -4.20
CA VAL A 283 -0.57 12.39 -5.23
C VAL A 283 -0.42 10.89 -5.43
N GLU A 284 -1.47 10.13 -5.15
CA GLU A 284 -1.45 8.67 -5.19
C GLU A 284 -2.33 8.15 -6.30
N MET A 285 -1.81 7.24 -7.08
CA MET A 285 -2.50 6.51 -8.14
C MET A 285 -2.85 5.10 -7.66
N VAL A 286 -4.07 4.65 -7.93
CA VAL A 286 -4.50 3.25 -7.71
C VAL A 286 -5.16 2.74 -8.98
N THR A 287 -4.84 1.51 -9.35
CA THR A 287 -5.53 0.80 -10.43
C THR A 287 -6.11 -0.52 -9.93
N ILE A 288 -7.38 -0.76 -10.22
CA ILE A 288 -8.05 -2.03 -10.00
C ILE A 288 -8.32 -2.63 -11.39
N CYS A 289 -7.81 -3.83 -11.64
CA CYS A 289 -7.91 -4.45 -12.98
C CYS A 289 -8.11 -5.96 -12.90
N ILE A 290 -8.38 -6.56 -14.06
CA ILE A 290 -8.32 -8.02 -14.21
C ILE A 290 -6.85 -8.49 -14.16
N PRO A 291 -6.58 -9.73 -13.71
CA PRO A 291 -5.21 -10.23 -13.55
C PRO A 291 -4.35 -10.13 -14.82
N GLU A 292 -4.91 -10.37 -15.97
CA GLU A 292 -4.24 -10.39 -17.28
C GLU A 292 -3.67 -9.02 -17.67
N ASN A 293 -4.25 -7.95 -17.18
CA ASN A 293 -3.87 -6.57 -17.52
C ASN A 293 -2.88 -5.97 -16.51
N SER A 294 -2.58 -6.64 -15.39
CA SER A 294 -1.89 -6.02 -14.27
C SER A 294 -0.46 -5.56 -14.59
N ASP A 295 0.30 -6.27 -15.41
CA ASP A 295 1.67 -5.88 -15.76
C ASP A 295 1.69 -4.71 -16.78
N THR A 296 0.71 -4.67 -17.69
CA THR A 296 0.49 -3.53 -18.60
C THR A 296 0.10 -2.29 -17.81
N GLU A 297 -0.80 -2.42 -16.83
CA GLU A 297 -1.20 -1.32 -15.94
C GLU A 297 -0.07 -0.85 -15.03
N LEU A 298 0.81 -1.73 -14.58
CA LEU A 298 2.01 -1.34 -13.82
C LEU A 298 2.97 -0.51 -14.68
N THR A 299 3.21 -0.94 -15.90
CA THR A 299 4.04 -0.20 -16.86
C THR A 299 3.44 1.18 -17.16
N ARG A 300 2.13 1.25 -17.38
CA ARG A 300 1.40 2.49 -17.57
C ARG A 300 1.52 3.42 -16.36
N MET A 301 1.31 2.91 -15.15
CA MET A 301 1.39 3.67 -13.90
C MET A 301 2.79 4.28 -13.71
N ARG A 302 3.84 3.50 -13.94
CA ARG A 302 5.23 3.96 -13.93
C ARG A 302 5.41 5.13 -14.91
N ARG A 303 4.95 4.99 -16.17
CA ARG A 303 5.07 6.05 -17.17
C ARG A 303 4.29 7.33 -16.79
N CYS A 304 3.16 7.20 -16.11
CA CYS A 304 2.44 8.36 -15.58
C CYS A 304 3.29 9.15 -14.55
N ALA A 305 3.98 8.43 -13.65
CA ALA A 305 4.86 9.07 -12.67
C ALA A 305 6.12 9.68 -13.30
N GLU A 306 6.78 8.97 -14.23
CA GLU A 306 7.94 9.43 -14.98
C GLU A 306 7.62 10.72 -15.76
N LYS A 307 6.45 10.80 -16.40
CA LYS A 307 5.97 11.96 -17.15
C LYS A 307 5.98 13.26 -16.33
N ILE A 308 5.63 13.20 -15.04
CA ILE A 308 5.69 14.38 -14.16
C ILE A 308 7.10 14.93 -14.07
N LEU A 309 8.09 14.06 -13.90
CA LEU A 309 9.51 14.47 -13.84
C LEU A 309 10.02 15.00 -15.17
N GLU A 310 9.64 14.38 -16.29
CA GLU A 310 9.94 14.84 -17.63
C GLU A 310 9.40 16.26 -17.90
N MET A 311 8.12 16.50 -17.54
CA MET A 311 7.49 17.82 -17.71
C MET A 311 8.12 18.89 -16.80
N LEU A 312 8.65 18.48 -15.64
CA LEU A 312 9.41 19.36 -14.74
C LEU A 312 10.90 19.46 -15.12
N ASN A 313 11.35 18.75 -16.14
CA ASN A 313 12.75 18.66 -16.57
C ASN A 313 13.70 18.30 -15.41
N LEU A 314 13.31 17.29 -14.61
CA LEU A 314 14.09 16.76 -13.49
C LEU A 314 14.71 15.41 -13.87
N PRO A 315 16.04 15.26 -13.83
CA PRO A 315 16.71 14.02 -14.15
C PRO A 315 16.33 12.91 -13.16
N TYR A 316 16.04 11.72 -13.66
CA TYR A 316 15.65 10.58 -12.84
C TYR A 316 16.20 9.27 -13.41
N ARG A 317 16.19 8.23 -12.57
CA ARG A 317 16.33 6.84 -13.00
C ARG A 317 15.17 6.01 -12.45
N THR A 318 14.87 4.92 -13.13
CA THR A 318 13.88 3.92 -12.68
C THR A 318 14.59 2.61 -12.42
N VAL A 319 14.35 2.02 -11.25
CA VAL A 319 14.88 0.73 -10.86
C VAL A 319 13.74 -0.27 -10.64
N ILE A 320 13.97 -1.55 -10.96
CA ILE A 320 13.12 -2.64 -10.49
C ILE A 320 13.69 -3.15 -9.17
N LEU A 321 12.83 -3.25 -8.17
CA LEU A 321 13.26 -3.70 -6.85
C LEU A 321 13.55 -5.20 -6.83
N CYS A 322 14.59 -5.56 -6.11
CA CYS A 322 14.92 -6.95 -5.83
C CYS A 322 13.95 -7.56 -4.80
N THR A 323 13.94 -8.87 -4.70
CA THR A 323 12.96 -9.63 -3.89
C THR A 323 12.94 -9.25 -2.42
N GLY A 324 14.08 -8.91 -1.80
CA GLY A 324 14.19 -8.55 -0.39
C GLY A 324 13.84 -7.10 -0.08
N ASP A 325 13.94 -6.19 -1.08
CA ASP A 325 13.68 -4.74 -0.90
C ASP A 325 12.22 -4.35 -1.18
N MET A 326 11.43 -5.23 -1.79
CA MET A 326 10.03 -4.95 -2.13
C MET A 326 9.14 -4.79 -0.90
N GLY A 327 8.15 -3.89 -1.00
CA GLY A 327 7.09 -3.68 -0.03
C GLY A 327 6.29 -4.96 0.29
N PHE A 328 5.68 -5.01 1.48
CA PHE A 328 4.97 -6.19 2.02
C PHE A 328 3.90 -6.77 1.09
N SER A 329 3.08 -5.91 0.49
CA SER A 329 1.97 -6.33 -0.37
C SER A 329 2.37 -6.51 -1.84
N SER A 330 3.60 -6.13 -2.21
CA SER A 330 4.05 -6.08 -3.61
C SER A 330 4.46 -7.44 -4.14
N LYS A 331 4.05 -7.73 -5.37
CA LYS A 331 4.51 -8.83 -6.21
C LYS A 331 5.64 -8.38 -7.14
N LYS A 332 5.61 -7.11 -7.59
CA LYS A 332 6.61 -6.46 -8.43
C LYS A 332 6.53 -4.95 -8.22
N THR A 333 7.69 -4.31 -8.09
CA THR A 333 7.77 -2.86 -7.83
C THR A 333 8.81 -2.20 -8.71
N TYR A 334 8.47 -1.01 -9.23
CA TYR A 334 9.40 -0.06 -9.82
C TYR A 334 9.50 1.16 -8.93
N ASP A 335 10.73 1.53 -8.54
CA ASP A 335 10.99 2.80 -7.88
C ASP A 335 11.58 3.78 -8.88
N ILE A 336 11.10 5.02 -8.82
CA ILE A 336 11.61 6.14 -9.58
C ILE A 336 12.40 7.02 -8.62
N GLU A 337 13.65 7.29 -8.95
CA GLU A 337 14.55 8.05 -8.12
C GLU A 337 14.98 9.33 -8.87
N VAL A 338 14.76 10.49 -8.26
CA VAL A 338 15.14 11.79 -8.81
C VAL A 338 16.54 12.19 -8.35
N TRP A 339 17.29 12.84 -9.21
CA TRP A 339 18.61 13.37 -8.87
C TRP A 339 18.51 14.59 -7.96
N LEU A 340 19.25 14.55 -6.83
CA LEU A 340 19.39 15.66 -5.89
C LEU A 340 20.83 16.17 -5.88
N PRO A 341 21.13 17.30 -6.54
CA PRO A 341 22.50 17.82 -6.67
C PRO A 341 23.18 18.16 -5.35
N GLY A 342 22.41 18.66 -4.35
CA GLY A 342 22.93 19.02 -3.03
C GLY A 342 23.45 17.81 -2.27
N GLN A 343 22.87 16.64 -2.50
CA GLN A 343 23.29 15.37 -1.91
C GLN A 343 24.18 14.53 -2.84
N ASN A 344 24.29 14.91 -4.11
CA ASN A 344 24.97 14.15 -5.16
C ASN A 344 24.49 12.70 -5.23
N LYS A 345 23.16 12.49 -5.17
CA LYS A 345 22.51 11.16 -5.13
C LYS A 345 21.16 11.15 -5.82
N TYR A 346 20.79 9.99 -6.36
CA TYR A 346 19.42 9.67 -6.68
C TYR A 346 18.65 9.33 -5.40
N ARG A 347 17.41 9.83 -5.28
CA ARG A 347 16.53 9.59 -4.12
C ARG A 347 15.15 9.22 -4.61
N GLU A 348 14.58 8.19 -4.01
CA GLU A 348 13.22 7.72 -4.30
C GLU A 348 12.20 8.86 -4.18
N ILE A 349 11.38 9.02 -5.24
CA ILE A 349 10.29 10.00 -5.31
C ILE A 349 8.95 9.34 -5.61
N SER A 350 8.96 8.15 -6.19
CA SER A 350 7.79 7.33 -6.47
C SER A 350 8.14 5.86 -6.35
N SER A 351 7.18 5.08 -5.88
CA SER A 351 7.20 3.63 -5.90
C SER A 351 5.90 3.14 -6.53
N CYS A 352 5.98 2.35 -7.60
CA CYS A 352 4.84 1.80 -8.33
C CYS A 352 4.81 0.28 -8.19
N SER A 353 3.77 -0.27 -7.57
CA SER A 353 3.67 -1.68 -7.19
C SER A 353 2.46 -2.38 -7.80
N ASN A 354 2.68 -3.57 -8.35
CA ASN A 354 1.65 -4.55 -8.62
C ASN A 354 1.52 -5.47 -7.40
N CYS A 355 0.36 -5.48 -6.76
CA CYS A 355 0.06 -6.32 -5.60
C CYS A 355 -0.60 -7.66 -5.98
N GLY A 356 -0.89 -7.89 -7.27
CA GLY A 356 -1.68 -9.03 -7.70
C GLY A 356 -3.03 -9.07 -6.99
N ASN A 357 -3.48 -10.26 -6.63
CA ASN A 357 -4.74 -10.45 -5.90
C ASN A 357 -4.58 -10.40 -4.36
N PHE A 358 -3.39 -10.08 -3.86
CA PHE A 358 -3.06 -10.14 -2.43
C PHE A 358 -3.94 -9.26 -1.55
N GLN A 359 -4.15 -8.01 -1.96
CA GLN A 359 -5.04 -7.07 -1.28
C GLN A 359 -6.51 -7.40 -1.55
N ALA A 360 -6.85 -7.75 -2.78
CA ALA A 360 -8.21 -8.13 -3.16
C ALA A 360 -8.74 -9.30 -2.32
N ARG A 361 -7.90 -10.28 -1.98
CA ARG A 361 -8.25 -11.39 -1.10
C ARG A 361 -8.54 -10.92 0.33
N ARG A 362 -7.77 -9.94 0.86
CA ARG A 362 -7.98 -9.37 2.20
C ARG A 362 -9.30 -8.60 2.31
N MET A 363 -9.67 -7.87 1.26
CA MET A 363 -10.88 -7.03 1.25
C MET A 363 -12.05 -7.62 0.47
N SER A 364 -11.95 -8.88 0.01
CA SER A 364 -13.00 -9.59 -0.75
C SER A 364 -13.45 -8.85 -2.02
N ALA A 365 -12.52 -8.20 -2.73
CA ALA A 365 -12.78 -7.50 -3.97
C ALA A 365 -12.73 -8.47 -5.17
N ARG A 366 -13.81 -8.58 -5.92
CA ARG A 366 -13.97 -9.56 -6.99
C ARG A 366 -14.58 -8.93 -8.23
N TYR A 367 -14.49 -9.62 -9.35
CA TYR A 367 -15.19 -9.27 -10.60
C TYR A 367 -15.84 -10.49 -11.22
N LYS A 368 -16.77 -10.24 -12.13
CA LYS A 368 -17.41 -11.24 -12.98
C LYS A 368 -17.27 -10.82 -14.45
N GLU A 369 -17.05 -11.79 -15.33
CA GLU A 369 -17.02 -11.59 -16.78
C GLU A 369 -18.44 -11.32 -17.33
N SER A 370 -19.43 -12.00 -16.76
CA SER A 370 -20.86 -11.81 -17.02
C SER A 370 -21.66 -12.01 -15.72
N ALA A 371 -22.95 -11.73 -15.73
CA ALA A 371 -23.83 -11.91 -14.56
C ALA A 371 -23.84 -13.37 -14.04
N GLU A 372 -23.70 -14.34 -14.95
CA GLU A 372 -23.75 -15.78 -14.67
C GLU A 372 -22.38 -16.36 -14.30
N SER A 373 -21.27 -15.63 -14.56
CA SER A 373 -19.91 -16.13 -14.30
C SER A 373 -19.62 -16.25 -12.81
N LYS A 374 -18.73 -17.18 -12.47
CA LYS A 374 -18.20 -17.26 -11.09
C LYS A 374 -17.31 -16.05 -10.78
N PRO A 375 -17.43 -15.44 -9.60
CA PRO A 375 -16.58 -14.33 -9.21
C PRO A 375 -15.10 -14.73 -9.13
N LYS A 376 -14.24 -13.90 -9.71
CA LYS A 376 -12.76 -13.98 -9.63
C LYS A 376 -12.22 -12.79 -8.83
N LEU A 377 -11.04 -12.92 -8.23
CA LEU A 377 -10.37 -11.79 -7.56
C LEU A 377 -9.83 -10.80 -8.58
N VAL A 378 -9.96 -9.51 -8.29
CA VAL A 378 -9.26 -8.46 -9.04
C VAL A 378 -7.78 -8.41 -8.65
N ASN A 379 -6.96 -7.75 -9.48
CA ASN A 379 -5.63 -7.31 -9.11
C ASN A 379 -5.66 -5.82 -8.74
N THR A 380 -4.78 -5.43 -7.82
CA THR A 380 -4.63 -4.05 -7.35
C THR A 380 -3.21 -3.57 -7.58
N LEU A 381 -3.09 -2.31 -7.98
CA LEU A 381 -1.82 -1.62 -8.17
C LEU A 381 -1.89 -0.27 -7.46
N ASN A 382 -0.77 0.17 -6.93
CA ASN A 382 -0.62 1.51 -6.35
C ASN A 382 0.68 2.14 -6.81
N GLY A 383 0.73 3.47 -6.82
CA GLY A 383 1.95 4.19 -7.13
C GLY A 383 1.85 5.68 -6.83
N SER A 384 2.96 6.26 -6.38
CA SER A 384 3.01 7.70 -6.16
C SER A 384 3.09 8.46 -7.47
N GLY A 385 2.25 9.44 -7.63
CA GLY A 385 2.22 10.27 -8.82
C GLY A 385 2.51 11.77 -8.65
N LEU A 386 3.34 12.28 -7.73
CA LEU A 386 4.46 11.83 -6.92
C LEU A 386 4.28 12.25 -5.42
N ALA A 387 5.36 12.05 -4.62
CA ALA A 387 5.49 12.68 -3.31
C ALA A 387 5.76 14.18 -3.46
N VAL A 388 4.81 15.04 -3.06
CA VAL A 388 4.82 16.49 -3.33
C VAL A 388 6.04 17.16 -2.69
N GLY A 389 6.32 16.84 -1.41
CA GLY A 389 7.46 17.39 -0.69
C GLY A 389 8.80 17.00 -1.31
N ARG A 390 8.99 15.74 -1.73
CA ARG A 390 10.23 15.29 -2.40
C ARG A 390 10.39 15.95 -3.78
N CYS A 391 9.30 16.15 -4.51
CA CYS A 391 9.33 16.88 -5.76
C CYS A 391 9.71 18.36 -5.56
N LEU A 392 9.19 18.98 -4.49
CA LEU A 392 9.62 20.34 -4.12
C LEU A 392 11.12 20.38 -3.82
N ILE A 393 11.68 19.42 -3.07
CA ILE A 393 13.13 19.31 -2.84
C ILE A 393 13.87 19.22 -4.16
N ALA A 394 13.45 18.35 -5.07
CA ALA A 394 14.11 18.18 -6.37
C ALA A 394 14.09 19.47 -7.21
N ILE A 395 12.98 20.20 -7.20
CA ILE A 395 12.88 21.52 -7.85
C ILE A 395 13.86 22.51 -7.22
N LEU A 396 13.86 22.64 -5.90
CA LEU A 396 14.75 23.55 -5.19
C LEU A 396 16.22 23.27 -5.51
N GLU A 397 16.63 22.02 -5.46
CA GLU A 397 18.03 21.66 -5.66
C GLU A 397 18.49 21.72 -7.13
N ASN A 398 17.64 21.34 -8.11
CA ASN A 398 18.00 21.35 -9.53
C ASN A 398 17.90 22.74 -10.16
N TYR A 399 17.05 23.64 -9.64
CA TYR A 399 16.77 24.95 -10.24
C TYR A 399 17.41 26.12 -9.48
N GLN A 400 18.29 25.82 -8.50
CA GLN A 400 19.04 26.86 -7.78
C GLN A 400 20.07 27.56 -8.66
N GLU A 401 20.28 28.86 -8.42
CA GLU A 401 21.26 29.70 -9.14
C GLU A 401 22.40 30.13 -8.20
N ILE A 402 23.51 30.58 -8.82
CA ILE A 402 24.73 30.99 -8.10
C ILE A 402 24.48 32.14 -7.10
N ASP A 403 23.54 33.02 -7.42
CA ASP A 403 23.15 34.17 -6.56
C ASP A 403 22.21 33.76 -5.43
N GLY A 404 21.84 32.49 -5.34
CA GLY A 404 20.93 31.91 -4.36
C GLY A 404 19.46 32.08 -4.72
N SER A 405 19.12 32.56 -5.90
CA SER A 405 17.76 32.58 -6.45
C SER A 405 17.35 31.19 -6.95
N LEU A 406 16.10 31.05 -7.32
CA LEU A 406 15.50 29.82 -7.85
C LEU A 406 14.71 30.12 -9.13
N ILE A 407 14.97 29.39 -10.19
CA ILE A 407 14.13 29.40 -11.40
C ILE A 407 12.90 28.53 -11.14
N ILE A 408 11.71 28.99 -11.53
CA ILE A 408 10.48 28.20 -11.46
C ILE A 408 10.37 27.36 -12.74
N PRO A 409 10.22 26.03 -12.65
CA PRO A 409 10.03 25.19 -13.82
C PRO A 409 8.90 25.71 -14.72
N LYS A 410 9.11 25.69 -16.04
CA LYS A 410 8.15 26.24 -17.01
C LYS A 410 6.73 25.70 -16.83
N ALA A 411 6.60 24.41 -16.53
CA ALA A 411 5.32 23.76 -16.29
C ALA A 411 4.54 24.33 -15.08
N LEU A 412 5.25 24.93 -14.10
CA LEU A 412 4.66 25.47 -12.89
C LEU A 412 4.32 26.96 -12.98
N ILE A 413 4.75 27.68 -14.00
CA ILE A 413 4.56 29.15 -14.12
C ILE A 413 3.07 29.51 -14.03
N LYS A 414 2.18 28.77 -14.70
CA LYS A 414 0.72 29.02 -14.65
C LYS A 414 0.16 28.87 -13.22
N TYR A 415 0.63 27.86 -12.47
CA TYR A 415 0.21 27.61 -11.08
C TYR A 415 0.82 28.60 -10.09
N MET A 416 1.94 29.20 -10.46
CA MET A 416 2.60 30.26 -9.68
C MET A 416 2.07 31.65 -9.98
N GLY A 417 1.08 31.80 -10.89
CA GLY A 417 0.48 33.10 -11.25
C GLY A 417 1.37 33.94 -12.16
N GLY A 418 2.13 33.29 -13.05
CA GLY A 418 3.00 33.92 -14.02
C GLY A 418 4.38 34.32 -13.47
N TYR A 419 4.71 33.97 -12.23
CA TYR A 419 6.05 34.19 -11.69
C TYR A 419 7.03 33.16 -12.25
N THR A 420 8.23 33.64 -12.61
CA THR A 420 9.29 32.82 -13.26
C THR A 420 10.46 32.51 -12.32
N HIS A 421 10.65 33.33 -11.27
CA HIS A 421 11.76 33.21 -10.33
C HIS A 421 11.34 33.44 -8.88
N ILE A 422 12.16 32.95 -7.96
CA ILE A 422 12.15 33.32 -6.55
C ILE A 422 13.52 33.91 -6.23
N SER A 423 13.61 35.18 -5.85
CA SER A 423 14.87 35.81 -5.53
C SER A 423 15.55 35.19 -4.29
N ALA A 424 16.85 35.45 -4.10
CA ALA A 424 17.58 35.02 -2.89
C ALA A 424 16.97 35.57 -1.58
N GLN A 425 16.19 36.67 -1.66
CA GLN A 425 15.45 37.23 -0.51
C GLN A 425 14.09 36.54 -0.28
N GLY A 426 13.74 35.54 -1.13
CA GLY A 426 12.47 34.85 -1.06
C GLY A 426 11.28 35.61 -1.65
N LYS A 427 11.51 36.55 -2.57
CA LYS A 427 10.45 37.30 -3.25
C LYS A 427 10.15 36.70 -4.62
N LEU A 428 8.86 36.59 -4.96
CA LEU A 428 8.41 36.17 -6.29
C LEU A 428 8.71 37.26 -7.32
N VAL A 429 9.27 36.86 -8.48
CA VAL A 429 9.66 37.74 -9.60
C VAL A 429 9.00 37.22 -10.88
N LYS A 430 8.45 38.11 -11.71
CA LYS A 430 7.85 37.81 -13.03
C LYS A 430 8.93 37.71 -14.12
#